data_db32bbe38e1ecf68a8d296f74f16739d
#
_entry.id   db32bbe38e1ecf68a8d296f74f16739d
#
_cell.length_a   1.000
_cell.length_b   1.000
_cell.length_c   1.000
_cell.angle_alpha   90.00
_cell.angle_beta   90.00
_cell.angle_gamma   90.00
#
_symmetry.space_group_name_H-M   'P 1'
#
loop_
_entity.id
_entity.type
_entity.pdbx_description
1 polymer ?
#
loop_
_entity_poly.entity_id
_entity_poly.type
_entity_poly.pdbx_seq_one_letter_code
_entity_poly.pdbx_strand_id
1 'polypeptide(L)'
;MHDIVIGYDGSDRGHDALSLGRSLAELLGADADGEPPDVEVALVFPDGAVGASGERTLDGDHRRGADHILDGARQAWPELGLGAFHVVQAGSVSAGLHRLAQERDAAVLVVGASHRSAAGRVFPGSATEQTLHGSPCAVLVAPPGYAAAARPLRRVGVAYDGSQEARTALDAVRRLAGRRDDVTVVAIDVVDLAPPLAIPYDYPGRIADLQAIADVHLRDAGTALADMPHVELDRRDGDPVRELVDASHGLDLLALGSRGHGPLRRLLLGSVSAHVVRHAACPLLLLAHGAEVPAADAVPAEREGAGA
;
A
#
# COMPACT_ATOMS: atom_id res chain seq x y z
N MET A 1 11.30 4.14 14.81
CA MET A 1 11.00 3.26 13.65
C MET A 1 9.50 3.28 13.45
N HIS A 2 9.02 3.17 12.22
CA HIS A 2 7.58 3.21 11.96
C HIS A 2 7.08 1.78 11.77
N ASP A 3 6.03 1.39 12.49
CA ASP A 3 5.52 0.03 12.53
C ASP A 3 4.68 -0.32 11.30
N ILE A 4 4.73 -1.59 10.95
CA ILE A 4 3.85 -2.21 9.96
C ILE A 4 2.79 -3.00 10.69
N VAL A 5 1.52 -2.67 10.48
CA VAL A 5 0.39 -3.44 11.02
C VAL A 5 -0.24 -4.25 9.90
N ILE A 6 -0.41 -5.56 10.10
CA ILE A 6 -0.98 -6.48 9.11
C ILE A 6 -2.31 -7.01 9.62
N GLY A 7 -3.39 -6.76 8.88
CA GLY A 7 -4.70 -7.36 9.15
C GLY A 7 -4.72 -8.82 8.68
N TYR A 8 -4.97 -9.75 9.61
CA TYR A 8 -4.99 -11.19 9.34
C TYR A 8 -6.26 -11.84 9.91
N ASP A 9 -6.92 -12.70 9.15
CA ASP A 9 -8.16 -13.37 9.53
C ASP A 9 -8.14 -14.89 9.27
N GLY A 10 -6.97 -15.45 8.91
CA GLY A 10 -6.82 -16.86 8.58
C GLY A 10 -7.33 -17.26 7.19
N SER A 11 -7.94 -16.35 6.45
CA SER A 11 -8.38 -16.58 5.07
C SER A 11 -7.20 -16.46 4.09
N ASP A 12 -7.43 -16.88 2.84
CA ASP A 12 -6.46 -16.69 1.75
C ASP A 12 -6.02 -15.22 1.62
N ARG A 13 -6.94 -14.27 1.87
CA ARG A 13 -6.66 -12.84 1.86
C ARG A 13 -5.76 -12.40 3.01
N GLY A 14 -5.98 -12.99 4.20
CA GLY A 14 -5.08 -12.79 5.34
C GLY A 14 -3.68 -13.30 5.01
N HIS A 15 -3.56 -14.42 4.33
CA HIS A 15 -2.28 -14.96 3.88
C HIS A 15 -1.64 -14.07 2.81
N ASP A 16 -2.43 -13.52 1.86
CA ASP A 16 -1.95 -12.54 0.89
C ASP A 16 -1.40 -11.29 1.58
N ALA A 17 -2.12 -10.75 2.60
CA ALA A 17 -1.68 -9.60 3.38
C ALA A 17 -0.38 -9.90 4.16
N LEU A 18 -0.30 -11.07 4.80
CA LEU A 18 0.87 -11.48 5.55
C LEU A 18 2.10 -11.61 4.64
N SER A 19 1.96 -12.25 3.47
CA SER A 19 3.03 -12.37 2.49
C SER A 19 3.48 -11.02 1.95
N LEU A 20 2.55 -10.10 1.70
CA LEU A 20 2.89 -8.74 1.24
C LEU A 20 3.57 -7.92 2.33
N GLY A 21 3.13 -8.05 3.58
CA GLY A 21 3.80 -7.43 4.72
C GLY A 21 5.25 -7.90 4.87
N ARG A 22 5.51 -9.19 4.64
CA ARG A 22 6.87 -9.74 4.60
C ARG A 22 7.69 -9.15 3.45
N SER A 23 7.14 -9.09 2.23
CA SER A 23 7.83 -8.47 1.09
C SER A 23 8.13 -6.99 1.33
N LEU A 24 7.24 -6.25 2.04
CA LEU A 24 7.50 -4.87 2.44
C LEU A 24 8.62 -4.78 3.48
N ALA A 25 8.62 -5.64 4.50
CA ALA A 25 9.69 -5.67 5.50
C ALA A 25 11.05 -6.00 4.87
N GLU A 26 11.08 -6.92 3.91
CA GLU A 26 12.29 -7.23 3.12
C GLU A 26 12.76 -6.05 2.25
N LEU A 27 11.81 -5.27 1.67
CA LEU A 27 12.12 -4.05 0.91
C LEU A 27 12.75 -2.98 1.81
N LEU A 28 12.19 -2.76 2.99
CA LEU A 28 12.71 -1.80 3.97
C LEU A 28 14.09 -2.19 4.49
N GLY A 29 14.32 -3.51 4.68
CA GLY A 29 15.55 -4.01 5.27
C GLY A 29 15.70 -3.63 6.76
N ALA A 30 16.89 -3.81 7.29
CA ALA A 30 17.24 -3.36 8.63
C ALA A 30 17.61 -1.86 8.62
N ASP A 31 17.33 -1.17 9.72
CA ASP A 31 17.70 0.25 9.88
C ASP A 31 19.22 0.46 10.10
N ALA A 32 19.63 1.71 10.34
CA ALA A 32 21.03 2.07 10.56
C ALA A 32 21.66 1.37 11.77
N ASP A 33 20.83 0.95 12.73
CA ASP A 33 21.26 0.20 13.93
C ASP A 33 21.24 -1.31 13.69
N GLY A 34 20.78 -1.77 12.52
CA GLY A 34 20.68 -3.19 12.13
C GLY A 34 19.40 -3.85 12.61
N GLU A 35 18.43 -3.09 13.12
CA GLU A 35 17.14 -3.61 13.58
C GLU A 35 16.15 -3.74 12.41
N PRO A 36 15.44 -4.89 12.29
CA PRO A 36 14.40 -5.04 11.28
C PRO A 36 13.21 -4.12 11.60
N PRO A 37 12.37 -3.80 10.60
CA PRO A 37 11.14 -3.05 10.84
C PRO A 37 10.22 -3.79 11.82
N ASP A 38 9.59 -3.05 12.73
CA ASP A 38 8.60 -3.61 13.63
C ASP A 38 7.34 -4.00 12.85
N VAL A 39 6.97 -5.28 12.96
CA VAL A 39 5.81 -5.84 12.26
C VAL A 39 4.84 -6.44 13.27
N GLU A 40 3.58 -6.01 13.20
CA GLU A 40 2.52 -6.52 14.04
C GLU A 40 1.39 -7.13 13.21
N VAL A 41 0.90 -8.30 13.64
CA VAL A 41 -0.19 -9.03 13.00
C VAL A 41 -1.43 -8.94 13.87
N ALA A 42 -2.52 -8.41 13.35
CA ALA A 42 -3.76 -8.15 14.06
C ALA A 42 -4.91 -9.01 13.53
N LEU A 43 -5.50 -9.79 14.42
CA LEU A 43 -6.79 -10.45 14.23
C LEU A 43 -7.86 -9.64 14.93
N VAL A 44 -8.83 -9.09 14.19
CA VAL A 44 -9.91 -8.27 14.75
C VAL A 44 -11.20 -9.06 14.84
N PHE A 45 -11.77 -9.10 16.05
CA PHE A 45 -13.12 -9.64 16.30
C PHE A 45 -14.13 -8.50 16.46
N PRO A 46 -15.20 -8.46 15.64
CA PRO A 46 -16.28 -7.50 15.83
C PRO A 46 -17.03 -7.72 17.16
N ASP A 47 -17.41 -6.61 17.83
CA ASP A 47 -18.15 -6.61 19.13
C ASP A 47 -19.57 -7.22 19.05
N GLY A 48 -19.95 -7.89 18.00
CA GLY A 48 -21.25 -8.49 17.81
C GLY A 48 -21.35 -10.00 18.09
N ALA A 49 -20.25 -10.65 18.41
CA ALA A 49 -20.25 -12.06 18.88
C ALA A 49 -20.62 -12.10 20.36
N VAL A 50 -21.88 -11.77 20.70
CA VAL A 50 -22.40 -11.93 22.07
C VAL A 50 -22.55 -13.42 22.33
N GLY A 51 -21.71 -13.96 23.21
CA GLY A 51 -21.95 -15.28 23.81
C GLY A 51 -23.30 -15.32 24.52
N ALA A 52 -23.89 -16.51 24.67
CA ALA A 52 -25.21 -16.71 25.29
C ALA A 52 -25.32 -16.16 26.73
N SER A 53 -24.24 -15.65 27.32
CA SER A 53 -24.18 -15.11 28.71
C SER A 53 -24.24 -13.58 28.78
N GLY A 54 -24.30 -12.84 27.66
CA GLY A 54 -24.41 -11.37 27.68
C GLY A 54 -23.15 -10.62 28.12
N GLU A 55 -22.06 -11.29 28.42
CA GLU A 55 -20.77 -10.69 28.76
C GLU A 55 -19.97 -10.35 27.52
N ARG A 56 -19.45 -9.09 27.47
CA ARG A 56 -18.64 -8.54 26.38
C ARG A 56 -17.17 -8.97 26.38
N THR A 57 -16.87 -10.08 26.98
CA THR A 57 -15.53 -10.67 26.97
C THR A 57 -15.50 -11.83 26.00
N LEU A 58 -14.41 -11.92 25.20
CA LEU A 58 -14.13 -13.15 24.45
C LEU A 58 -14.18 -14.30 25.44
N ASP A 59 -15.17 -15.17 25.31
CA ASP A 59 -15.22 -16.38 26.11
C ASP A 59 -14.06 -17.31 25.73
N GLY A 60 -13.80 -18.33 26.56
CA GLY A 60 -12.66 -19.21 26.35
C GLY A 60 -12.66 -19.93 25.00
N ASP A 61 -13.82 -20.07 24.33
CA ASP A 61 -13.94 -20.70 23.01
C ASP A 61 -13.53 -19.76 21.88
N HIS A 62 -13.91 -18.49 21.95
CA HIS A 62 -13.49 -17.47 20.99
C HIS A 62 -11.99 -17.17 21.08
N ARG A 63 -11.41 -17.17 22.29
CA ARG A 63 -9.96 -17.03 22.45
C ARG A 63 -9.21 -18.20 21.84
N ARG A 64 -9.62 -19.43 22.07
CA ARG A 64 -8.99 -20.60 21.44
C ARG A 64 -9.11 -20.58 19.92
N GLY A 65 -10.23 -20.12 19.38
CA GLY A 65 -10.40 -19.90 17.95
C GLY A 65 -9.44 -18.84 17.40
N ALA A 66 -9.26 -17.73 18.13
CA ALA A 66 -8.33 -16.68 17.78
C ALA A 66 -6.87 -17.17 17.76
N ASP A 67 -6.46 -17.86 18.81
CA ASP A 67 -5.12 -18.43 18.91
C ASP A 67 -4.84 -19.42 17.77
N HIS A 68 -5.80 -20.26 17.43
CA HIS A 68 -5.68 -21.19 16.30
C HIS A 68 -5.53 -20.49 14.96
N ILE A 69 -6.26 -19.38 14.72
CA ILE A 69 -6.11 -18.56 13.52
C ILE A 69 -4.72 -17.92 13.48
N LEU A 70 -4.27 -17.33 14.57
CA LEU A 70 -2.95 -16.71 14.66
C LEU A 70 -1.80 -17.73 14.57
N ASP A 71 -2.01 -18.99 14.96
CA ASP A 71 -1.03 -20.06 14.75
C ASP A 71 -0.71 -20.26 13.27
N GLY A 72 -1.69 -20.07 12.37
CA GLY A 72 -1.45 -20.05 10.92
C GLY A 72 -0.49 -18.94 10.50
N ALA A 73 -0.64 -17.73 11.04
CA ALA A 73 0.27 -16.63 10.77
C ALA A 73 1.68 -16.89 11.34
N ARG A 74 1.78 -17.41 12.56
CA ARG A 74 3.06 -17.80 13.20
C ARG A 74 3.81 -18.86 12.40
N GLN A 75 3.09 -19.84 11.85
CA GLN A 75 3.69 -20.86 10.97
C GLN A 75 4.15 -20.29 9.63
N ALA A 76 3.43 -19.32 9.08
CA ALA A 76 3.77 -18.67 7.81
C ALA A 76 4.94 -17.68 7.94
N TRP A 77 5.15 -17.11 9.14
CA TRP A 77 6.24 -16.19 9.43
C TRP A 77 6.88 -16.47 10.81
N PRO A 78 7.68 -17.55 10.92
CA PRO A 78 8.25 -17.98 12.20
C PRO A 78 9.24 -16.99 12.82
N GLU A 79 9.82 -16.11 12.03
CA GLU A 79 10.81 -15.13 12.46
C GLU A 79 10.19 -13.98 13.27
N LEU A 80 8.86 -13.76 13.16
CA LEU A 80 8.16 -12.81 14.01
C LEU A 80 8.06 -13.32 15.44
N GLY A 81 8.46 -12.50 16.40
CA GLY A 81 8.34 -12.81 17.83
C GLY A 81 6.88 -12.99 18.27
N LEU A 82 6.63 -13.73 19.33
CA LEU A 82 5.28 -13.96 19.86
C LEU A 82 4.53 -12.67 20.23
N GLY A 83 5.26 -11.60 20.60
CA GLY A 83 4.70 -10.30 20.92
C GLY A 83 4.10 -9.54 19.74
N ALA A 84 4.42 -9.96 18.49
CA ALA A 84 3.92 -9.34 17.27
C ALA A 84 2.47 -9.73 16.91
N PHE A 85 1.81 -10.64 17.64
CA PHE A 85 0.49 -11.15 17.29
C PHE A 85 -0.58 -10.68 18.28
N HIS A 86 -1.57 -9.96 17.77
CA HIS A 86 -2.60 -9.30 18.58
C HIS A 86 -4.00 -9.78 18.23
N VAL A 87 -4.80 -10.01 19.29
CA VAL A 87 -6.25 -10.18 19.18
C VAL A 87 -6.90 -8.85 19.58
N VAL A 88 -7.57 -8.21 18.65
CA VAL A 88 -8.18 -6.89 18.83
C VAL A 88 -9.70 -7.03 18.81
N GLN A 89 -10.38 -6.55 19.86
CA GLN A 89 -11.84 -6.48 19.90
C GLN A 89 -12.30 -5.06 19.54
N ALA A 90 -13.21 -4.94 18.57
CA ALA A 90 -13.71 -3.64 18.11
C ALA A 90 -15.09 -3.76 17.46
N GLY A 91 -15.80 -2.64 17.29
CA GLY A 91 -17.11 -2.59 16.65
C GLY A 91 -17.11 -3.00 15.16
N SER A 92 -15.95 -2.92 14.50
CA SER A 92 -15.73 -3.43 13.15
C SER A 92 -14.26 -3.76 12.91
N VAL A 93 -13.97 -4.52 11.85
CA VAL A 93 -12.59 -4.87 11.47
C VAL A 93 -11.78 -3.59 11.20
N SER A 94 -12.32 -2.67 10.42
CA SER A 94 -11.66 -1.39 10.10
C SER A 94 -11.38 -0.55 11.36
N ALA A 95 -12.34 -0.45 12.28
CA ALA A 95 -12.16 0.30 13.53
C ALA A 95 -11.05 -0.30 14.41
N GLY A 96 -10.97 -1.64 14.49
CA GLY A 96 -9.91 -2.33 15.22
C GLY A 96 -8.53 -2.10 14.62
N LEU A 97 -8.42 -2.25 13.31
CA LEU A 97 -7.16 -2.02 12.58
C LEU A 97 -6.70 -0.56 12.67
N HIS A 98 -7.61 0.41 12.48
CA HIS A 98 -7.28 1.84 12.60
C HIS A 98 -6.84 2.21 14.02
N ARG A 99 -7.51 1.66 15.04
CA ARG A 99 -7.13 1.90 16.44
C ARG A 99 -5.73 1.36 16.71
N LEU A 100 -5.44 0.11 16.33
CA LEU A 100 -4.12 -0.47 16.53
C LEU A 100 -3.04 0.32 15.77
N ALA A 101 -3.31 0.69 14.51
CA ALA A 101 -2.39 1.52 13.74
C ALA A 101 -2.10 2.88 14.40
N GLN A 102 -3.10 3.51 15.04
CA GLN A 102 -2.92 4.74 15.80
C GLN A 102 -2.15 4.53 17.11
N GLU A 103 -2.46 3.46 17.86
CA GLU A 103 -1.79 3.13 19.13
C GLU A 103 -0.30 2.80 18.94
N ARG A 104 0.04 2.26 17.77
CA ARG A 104 1.41 1.89 17.39
C ARG A 104 2.14 2.94 16.57
N ASP A 105 1.48 4.06 16.24
CA ASP A 105 1.99 5.07 15.29
C ASP A 105 2.46 4.41 13.98
N ALA A 106 1.68 3.44 13.50
CA ALA A 106 2.03 2.64 12.34
C ALA A 106 2.10 3.51 11.08
N ALA A 107 3.14 3.34 10.30
CA ALA A 107 3.30 4.02 9.03
C ALA A 107 2.52 3.35 7.90
N VAL A 108 2.37 2.02 7.97
CA VAL A 108 1.69 1.25 6.93
C VAL A 108 0.76 0.21 7.55
N LEU A 109 -0.48 0.19 7.08
CA LEU A 109 -1.46 -0.85 7.37
C LEU A 109 -1.60 -1.76 6.15
N VAL A 110 -1.31 -3.06 6.30
CA VAL A 110 -1.36 -4.05 5.22
C VAL A 110 -2.65 -4.86 5.32
N VAL A 111 -3.39 -4.95 4.21
CA VAL A 111 -4.64 -5.73 4.14
C VAL A 111 -4.74 -6.50 2.82
N GLY A 112 -5.46 -7.61 2.83
CA GLY A 112 -5.79 -8.34 1.61
C GLY A 112 -6.98 -7.70 0.86
N ALA A 113 -6.99 -7.78 -0.45
CA ALA A 113 -8.13 -7.33 -1.26
C ALA A 113 -9.37 -8.20 -0.97
N SER A 114 -10.56 -7.59 -0.95
CA SER A 114 -11.81 -8.33 -0.79
C SER A 114 -12.10 -9.23 -2.00
N HIS A 115 -12.82 -10.34 -1.77
CA HIS A 115 -13.12 -11.33 -2.79
C HIS A 115 -13.63 -10.70 -4.11
N ARG A 116 -13.06 -11.16 -5.24
CA ARG A 116 -13.78 -11.12 -6.51
C ARG A 116 -14.98 -12.06 -6.38
N SER A 117 -16.20 -11.55 -6.59
CA SER A 117 -17.30 -12.44 -6.94
C SER A 117 -16.91 -13.21 -8.21
N ALA A 118 -17.59 -14.31 -8.53
CA ALA A 118 -17.41 -15.06 -9.78
C ALA A 118 -17.48 -14.19 -11.07
N ALA A 119 -17.86 -12.91 -10.94
CA ALA A 119 -17.89 -11.89 -12.00
C ALA A 119 -16.70 -10.91 -11.96
N GLY A 120 -15.66 -11.13 -11.13
CA GLY A 120 -14.45 -10.28 -11.10
C GLY A 120 -14.62 -8.90 -10.48
N ARG A 121 -15.70 -8.64 -9.73
CA ARG A 121 -15.98 -7.33 -9.12
C ARG A 121 -15.74 -7.34 -7.61
N VAL A 122 -14.99 -6.36 -7.10
CA VAL A 122 -14.90 -6.05 -5.67
C VAL A 122 -16.20 -5.35 -5.27
N PHE A 123 -16.92 -5.88 -4.27
CA PHE A 123 -18.15 -5.25 -3.80
C PHE A 123 -17.83 -4.04 -2.92
N PRO A 124 -18.61 -2.92 -3.07
CA PRO A 124 -18.61 -1.82 -2.11
C PRO A 124 -19.00 -2.32 -0.72
N GLY A 125 -18.32 -1.83 0.32
CA GLY A 125 -18.65 -2.17 1.72
C GLY A 125 -17.85 -3.33 2.32
N SER A 126 -16.84 -3.85 1.62
CA SER A 126 -15.93 -4.84 2.19
C SER A 126 -15.08 -4.27 3.34
N ALA A 127 -14.59 -5.13 4.22
CA ALA A 127 -13.68 -4.73 5.30
C ALA A 127 -12.46 -3.97 4.75
N THR A 128 -11.93 -4.36 3.60
CA THR A 128 -10.83 -3.67 2.91
C THR A 128 -11.21 -2.24 2.52
N GLU A 129 -12.37 -2.03 1.88
CA GLU A 129 -12.83 -0.70 1.48
C GLU A 129 -13.09 0.19 2.69
N GLN A 130 -13.69 -0.36 3.76
CA GLN A 130 -13.88 0.35 5.02
C GLN A 130 -12.54 0.68 5.70
N THR A 131 -11.53 -0.19 5.59
CA THR A 131 -10.19 0.06 6.13
C THR A 131 -9.46 1.13 5.33
N LEU A 132 -9.63 1.17 4.01
CA LEU A 132 -9.10 2.24 3.18
C LEU A 132 -9.71 3.60 3.54
N HIS A 133 -11.04 3.65 3.77
CA HIS A 133 -11.69 4.89 4.18
C HIS A 133 -11.36 5.26 5.63
N GLY A 134 -10.72 6.40 5.80
CA GLY A 134 -10.41 6.94 7.12
C GLY A 134 -9.18 6.34 7.79
N SER A 135 -8.35 5.57 7.07
CA SER A 135 -7.09 5.08 7.60
C SER A 135 -6.21 6.24 8.12
N PRO A 136 -5.58 6.06 9.28
CA PRO A 136 -4.68 7.06 9.86
C PRO A 136 -3.31 7.10 9.18
N CYS A 137 -2.94 6.07 8.43
CA CYS A 137 -1.64 5.88 7.79
C CYS A 137 -1.79 5.39 6.35
N ALA A 138 -0.68 5.17 5.65
CA ALA A 138 -0.68 4.54 4.35
C ALA A 138 -1.30 3.13 4.40
N VAL A 139 -1.98 2.71 3.34
CA VAL A 139 -2.56 1.36 3.26
C VAL A 139 -1.97 0.62 2.07
N LEU A 140 -1.42 -0.55 2.36
CA LEU A 140 -0.89 -1.48 1.37
C LEU A 140 -1.89 -2.62 1.16
N VAL A 141 -2.34 -2.81 -0.08
CA VAL A 141 -3.37 -3.79 -0.43
C VAL A 141 -2.77 -4.93 -1.24
N ALA A 142 -2.85 -6.15 -0.73
CA ALA A 142 -2.42 -7.35 -1.44
C ALA A 142 -3.50 -7.78 -2.45
N PRO A 143 -3.17 -8.01 -3.73
CA PRO A 143 -4.09 -8.59 -4.68
C PRO A 143 -4.38 -10.06 -4.35
N PRO A 144 -5.54 -10.61 -4.78
CA PRO A 144 -5.87 -12.00 -4.54
C PRO A 144 -4.83 -12.97 -5.14
N GLY A 145 -4.38 -13.93 -4.34
CA GLY A 145 -3.39 -14.93 -4.74
C GLY A 145 -1.94 -14.46 -4.63
N TYR A 146 -1.69 -13.31 -4.01
CA TYR A 146 -0.33 -12.79 -3.83
C TYR A 146 0.57 -13.76 -3.09
N ALA A 147 0.08 -14.43 -2.03
CA ALA A 147 0.87 -15.38 -1.24
C ALA A 147 1.45 -16.54 -2.08
N ALA A 148 0.71 -16.99 -3.10
CA ALA A 148 1.18 -18.06 -4.00
C ALA A 148 2.20 -17.59 -5.05
N ALA A 149 2.26 -16.29 -5.33
CA ALA A 149 3.11 -15.67 -6.34
C ALA A 149 4.06 -14.60 -5.75
N ALA A 150 4.22 -14.58 -4.42
CA ALA A 150 5.01 -13.57 -3.71
C ALA A 150 6.44 -13.51 -4.28
N ARG A 151 6.87 -12.29 -4.55
CA ARG A 151 8.20 -11.98 -5.11
C ARG A 151 8.73 -10.69 -4.49
N PRO A 152 10.04 -10.48 -4.52
CA PRO A 152 10.63 -9.22 -4.06
C PRO A 152 10.06 -8.02 -4.81
N LEU A 153 9.84 -6.90 -4.08
CA LEU A 153 9.35 -5.66 -4.63
C LEU A 153 10.51 -4.88 -5.28
N ARG A 154 10.78 -5.16 -6.56
CA ARG A 154 11.93 -4.59 -7.28
C ARG A 154 11.55 -3.54 -8.30
N ARG A 155 10.33 -3.58 -8.81
CA ARG A 155 9.83 -2.61 -9.78
C ARG A 155 8.64 -1.88 -9.19
N VAL A 156 8.90 -0.67 -8.67
CA VAL A 156 7.93 0.11 -7.90
C VAL A 156 7.45 1.29 -8.75
N GLY A 157 6.18 1.25 -9.14
CA GLY A 157 5.52 2.34 -9.87
C GLY A 157 4.95 3.38 -8.93
N VAL A 158 4.88 4.62 -9.41
CA VAL A 158 4.13 5.71 -8.78
C VAL A 158 3.33 6.46 -9.83
N ALA A 159 2.01 6.60 -9.63
CA ALA A 159 1.18 7.46 -10.47
C ALA A 159 1.45 8.92 -10.11
N TYR A 160 1.84 9.72 -11.10
CA TYR A 160 2.33 11.08 -10.88
C TYR A 160 1.75 12.06 -11.88
N ASP A 161 0.82 12.89 -11.44
CA ASP A 161 0.13 13.94 -12.23
C ASP A 161 0.54 15.36 -11.80
N GLY A 162 1.65 15.50 -11.06
CA GLY A 162 2.11 16.78 -10.52
C GLY A 162 1.29 17.34 -9.38
N SER A 163 0.23 16.66 -8.92
CA SER A 163 -0.55 17.05 -7.74
C SER A 163 0.25 16.90 -6.44
N GLN A 164 -0.24 17.52 -5.37
CA GLN A 164 0.39 17.38 -4.04
C GLN A 164 0.32 15.94 -3.54
N GLU A 165 -0.76 15.26 -3.83
CA GLU A 165 -0.97 13.85 -3.47
C GLU A 165 -0.01 12.93 -4.22
N ALA A 166 0.21 13.21 -5.51
CA ALA A 166 1.20 12.48 -6.31
C ALA A 166 2.63 12.72 -5.82
N ARG A 167 2.96 13.95 -5.39
CA ARG A 167 4.26 14.25 -4.75
C ARG A 167 4.44 13.49 -3.45
N THR A 168 3.40 13.41 -2.60
CA THR A 168 3.44 12.59 -1.37
C THR A 168 3.69 11.12 -1.71
N ALA A 169 3.04 10.59 -2.77
CA ALA A 169 3.27 9.21 -3.22
C ALA A 169 4.71 9.01 -3.75
N LEU A 170 5.23 9.97 -4.50
CA LEU A 170 6.60 9.93 -5.02
C LEU A 170 7.63 9.94 -3.88
N ASP A 171 7.45 10.82 -2.89
CA ASP A 171 8.32 10.89 -1.70
C ASP A 171 8.27 9.58 -0.89
N ALA A 172 7.10 8.97 -0.76
CA ALA A 172 6.94 7.69 -0.11
C ALA A 172 7.69 6.57 -0.86
N VAL A 173 7.54 6.48 -2.17
CA VAL A 173 8.26 5.50 -2.99
C VAL A 173 9.76 5.72 -2.91
N ARG A 174 10.21 6.97 -2.97
CA ARG A 174 11.62 7.33 -2.81
C ARG A 174 12.19 6.84 -1.47
N ARG A 175 11.43 6.99 -0.37
CA ARG A 175 11.82 6.50 0.94
C ARG A 175 11.84 4.97 1.01
N LEU A 176 10.79 4.30 0.49
CA LEU A 176 10.68 2.83 0.47
C LEU A 176 11.77 2.17 -0.37
N ALA A 177 12.07 2.71 -1.53
CA ALA A 177 13.10 2.16 -2.41
C ALA A 177 14.52 2.47 -1.89
N GLY A 178 14.69 3.58 -1.13
CA GLY A 178 16.00 4.00 -0.65
C GLY A 178 17.00 4.16 -1.79
N ARG A 179 18.27 3.85 -1.52
CA ARG A 179 19.35 3.82 -2.53
C ARG A 179 19.68 2.39 -2.97
N ARG A 180 18.67 1.54 -3.05
CA ARG A 180 18.85 0.13 -3.42
C ARG A 180 19.14 -0.03 -4.91
N ASP A 181 20.22 -0.70 -5.23
CA ASP A 181 20.63 -0.98 -6.64
C ASP A 181 19.75 -2.05 -7.30
N ASP A 182 18.95 -2.79 -6.55
CA ASP A 182 18.07 -3.82 -7.05
C ASP A 182 16.61 -3.36 -7.24
N VAL A 183 16.32 -2.06 -7.01
CA VAL A 183 14.99 -1.48 -7.13
C VAL A 183 14.95 -0.43 -8.23
N THR A 184 14.01 -0.56 -9.16
CA THR A 184 13.69 0.44 -10.19
C THR A 184 12.42 1.18 -9.81
N VAL A 185 12.48 2.51 -9.77
CA VAL A 185 11.31 3.37 -9.59
C VAL A 185 10.78 3.82 -10.94
N VAL A 186 9.48 3.63 -11.19
CA VAL A 186 8.81 4.02 -12.43
C VAL A 186 7.79 5.13 -12.13
N ALA A 187 8.08 6.36 -12.53
CA ALA A 187 7.10 7.46 -12.45
C ALA A 187 6.19 7.43 -13.69
N ILE A 188 4.89 7.32 -13.48
CA ILE A 188 3.89 7.13 -14.54
C ILE A 188 2.95 8.32 -14.56
N ASP A 189 2.91 9.09 -15.65
CA ASP A 189 1.88 10.10 -15.90
C ASP A 189 0.96 9.65 -17.04
N VAL A 190 -0.34 9.83 -16.86
CA VAL A 190 -1.34 9.44 -17.86
C VAL A 190 -2.07 10.68 -18.38
N VAL A 191 -1.89 10.97 -19.65
CA VAL A 191 -2.61 12.01 -20.36
C VAL A 191 -4.02 11.53 -20.67
N ASP A 192 -5.02 12.09 -19.99
CA ASP A 192 -6.42 11.75 -20.25
C ASP A 192 -6.85 12.28 -21.62
N LEU A 193 -7.07 11.36 -22.55
CA LEU A 193 -7.52 11.66 -23.91
C LEU A 193 -9.05 11.74 -24.04
N ALA A 194 -9.82 11.61 -22.93
CA ALA A 194 -11.25 11.72 -23.00
C ALA A 194 -11.68 13.12 -23.50
N PRO A 195 -12.50 13.24 -24.56
CA PRO A 195 -12.96 14.54 -25.03
C PRO A 195 -13.83 15.19 -23.95
N PRO A 196 -13.54 16.44 -23.56
CA PRO A 196 -14.44 17.16 -22.68
C PRO A 196 -15.79 17.36 -23.38
N LEU A 197 -16.87 17.06 -22.67
CA LEU A 197 -18.26 17.09 -23.15
C LEU A 197 -18.73 18.42 -23.83
N ALA A 198 -17.92 19.47 -23.85
CA ALA A 198 -18.35 20.82 -24.22
C ALA A 198 -17.42 21.61 -25.18
N ILE A 199 -16.39 21.02 -25.81
CA ILE A 199 -15.47 21.81 -26.67
C ILE A 199 -15.30 21.16 -28.05
N PRO A 200 -15.87 21.78 -29.12
CA PRO A 200 -15.83 21.24 -30.49
C PRO A 200 -14.62 21.64 -31.32
N TYR A 201 -13.74 22.56 -30.88
CA TYR A 201 -12.68 23.11 -31.72
C TYR A 201 -11.27 22.93 -31.13
N ASP A 202 -10.34 22.45 -31.99
CA ASP A 202 -8.91 22.24 -31.73
C ASP A 202 -8.52 21.16 -30.70
N TYR A 203 -9.12 19.99 -30.84
CA TYR A 203 -8.76 18.82 -30.03
C TYR A 203 -7.29 18.36 -30.19
N PRO A 204 -6.66 18.36 -31.40
CA PRO A 204 -5.25 18.03 -31.57
C PRO A 204 -4.29 18.95 -30.84
N GLY A 205 -4.50 20.26 -30.87
CA GLY A 205 -3.69 21.24 -30.15
C GLY A 205 -3.75 21.01 -28.64
N ARG A 206 -4.95 20.75 -28.12
CA ARG A 206 -5.16 20.45 -26.69
C ARG A 206 -4.43 19.17 -26.25
N ILE A 207 -4.41 18.11 -27.06
CA ILE A 207 -3.65 16.90 -26.75
C ILE A 207 -2.18 17.21 -26.61
N ALA A 208 -1.60 17.97 -27.55
CA ALA A 208 -0.21 18.37 -27.50
C ALA A 208 0.12 19.18 -26.22
N ASP A 209 -0.77 20.09 -25.81
CA ASP A 209 -0.60 20.85 -24.56
C ASP A 209 -0.62 19.94 -23.33
N LEU A 210 -1.57 18.98 -23.25
CA LEU A 210 -1.65 18.02 -22.16
C LEU A 210 -0.41 17.11 -22.09
N GLN A 211 0.07 16.67 -23.26
CA GLN A 211 1.31 15.88 -23.34
C GLN A 211 2.53 16.69 -22.89
N ALA A 212 2.61 17.97 -23.26
CA ALA A 212 3.67 18.87 -22.82
C ALA A 212 3.63 19.08 -21.28
N ILE A 213 2.44 19.16 -20.70
CA ILE A 213 2.26 19.24 -19.24
C ILE A 213 2.75 17.95 -18.58
N ALA A 214 2.36 16.78 -19.07
CA ALA A 214 2.81 15.49 -18.56
C ALA A 214 4.35 15.34 -18.65
N ASP A 215 4.96 15.82 -19.73
CA ASP A 215 6.43 15.86 -19.87
C ASP A 215 7.10 16.78 -18.83
N VAL A 216 6.43 17.86 -18.41
CA VAL A 216 6.90 18.68 -17.28
C VAL A 216 6.80 17.91 -15.97
N HIS A 217 5.66 17.28 -15.69
CA HIS A 217 5.47 16.48 -14.48
C HIS A 217 6.52 15.37 -14.36
N LEU A 218 6.76 14.63 -15.44
CA LEU A 218 7.75 13.54 -15.43
C LEU A 218 9.18 14.06 -15.25
N ARG A 219 9.52 15.23 -15.79
CA ARG A 219 10.83 15.87 -15.51
C ARG A 219 10.96 16.28 -14.05
N ASP A 220 9.89 16.81 -13.45
CA ASP A 220 9.87 17.15 -12.02
C ASP A 220 10.03 15.88 -11.17
N ALA A 221 9.34 14.79 -11.52
CA ALA A 221 9.51 13.49 -10.86
C ALA A 221 10.94 12.98 -10.99
N GLY A 222 11.53 13.01 -12.20
CA GLY A 222 12.92 12.63 -12.45
C GLY A 222 13.92 13.46 -11.65
N THR A 223 13.65 14.76 -11.48
CA THR A 223 14.48 15.63 -10.64
C THR A 223 14.38 15.25 -9.16
N ALA A 224 13.17 14.95 -8.66
CA ALA A 224 12.95 14.53 -7.29
C ALA A 224 13.56 13.16 -6.97
N LEU A 225 13.75 12.31 -8.00
CA LEU A 225 14.34 10.98 -7.90
C LEU A 225 15.80 10.93 -8.36
N ALA A 226 16.47 12.07 -8.53
CA ALA A 226 17.82 12.14 -9.11
C ALA A 226 18.91 11.41 -8.28
N ASP A 227 18.65 11.15 -7.01
CA ASP A 227 19.52 10.38 -6.11
C ASP A 227 19.27 8.86 -6.15
N MET A 228 18.26 8.40 -6.91
CA MET A 228 17.92 6.99 -7.04
C MET A 228 18.75 6.34 -8.17
N PRO A 229 19.26 5.09 -7.96
CA PRO A 229 20.10 4.41 -8.94
C PRO A 229 19.38 4.11 -10.27
N HIS A 230 18.11 3.69 -10.17
CA HIS A 230 17.33 3.26 -11.33
C HIS A 230 15.97 3.94 -11.36
N VAL A 231 15.78 4.84 -12.32
CA VAL A 231 14.53 5.59 -12.51
C VAL A 231 14.07 5.46 -13.97
N GLU A 232 12.80 5.17 -14.15
CA GLU A 232 12.12 5.20 -15.44
C GLU A 232 10.99 6.23 -15.40
N LEU A 233 10.80 6.94 -16.51
CA LEU A 233 9.72 7.91 -16.70
C LEU A 233 8.81 7.37 -17.80
N ASP A 234 7.55 7.07 -17.47
CA ASP A 234 6.57 6.45 -18.36
C ASP A 234 5.39 7.41 -18.59
N ARG A 235 5.31 8.01 -19.79
CA ARG A 235 4.13 8.76 -20.21
C ARG A 235 3.20 7.85 -20.99
N ARG A 236 1.95 7.81 -20.56
CA ARG A 236 0.88 7.07 -21.21
C ARG A 236 -0.21 7.99 -21.70
N ASP A 237 -0.85 7.61 -22.80
CA ASP A 237 -1.94 8.38 -23.41
C ASP A 237 -3.22 7.49 -23.38
N GLY A 238 -4.26 7.91 -22.66
CA GLY A 238 -5.50 7.13 -22.58
C GLY A 238 -6.36 7.42 -21.35
N ASP A 239 -7.24 6.49 -21.00
CA ASP A 239 -8.02 6.56 -19.77
C ASP A 239 -7.12 6.23 -18.56
N PRO A 240 -7.02 7.12 -17.55
CA PRO A 240 -6.09 6.94 -16.44
C PRO A 240 -6.27 5.64 -15.65
N VAL A 241 -7.50 5.18 -15.48
CA VAL A 241 -7.78 3.92 -14.78
C VAL A 241 -7.23 2.74 -15.58
N ARG A 242 -7.52 2.72 -16.89
CA ARG A 242 -7.12 1.65 -17.77
C ARG A 242 -5.60 1.57 -17.90
N GLU A 243 -4.96 2.72 -18.14
CA GLU A 243 -3.52 2.79 -18.32
C GLU A 243 -2.74 2.40 -17.04
N LEU A 244 -3.22 2.79 -15.86
CA LEU A 244 -2.60 2.39 -14.59
C LEU A 244 -2.84 0.91 -14.27
N VAL A 245 -4.01 0.36 -14.60
CA VAL A 245 -4.27 -1.08 -14.48
C VAL A 245 -3.38 -1.87 -15.43
N ASP A 246 -3.22 -1.43 -16.68
CA ASP A 246 -2.32 -2.07 -17.64
C ASP A 246 -0.86 -1.99 -17.19
N ALA A 247 -0.42 -0.85 -16.66
CA ALA A 247 0.91 -0.68 -16.09
C ALA A 247 1.18 -1.65 -14.93
N SER A 248 0.17 -1.92 -14.10
CA SER A 248 0.31 -2.77 -12.91
C SER A 248 0.75 -4.21 -13.22
N HIS A 249 0.55 -4.71 -14.45
CA HIS A 249 1.03 -6.03 -14.87
C HIS A 249 2.56 -6.14 -14.95
N GLY A 250 3.24 -5.01 -15.14
CA GLY A 250 4.70 -4.92 -15.24
C GLY A 250 5.37 -4.44 -13.95
N LEU A 251 4.64 -4.26 -12.86
CA LEU A 251 5.12 -3.73 -11.59
C LEU A 251 5.00 -4.76 -10.47
N ASP A 252 5.84 -4.63 -9.45
CA ASP A 252 5.74 -5.39 -8.21
C ASP A 252 4.95 -4.64 -7.14
N LEU A 253 4.85 -3.30 -7.26
CA LEU A 253 4.07 -2.40 -6.42
C LEU A 253 3.68 -1.16 -7.22
N LEU A 254 2.46 -0.66 -7.05
CA LEU A 254 2.04 0.64 -7.59
C LEU A 254 1.56 1.55 -6.46
N ALA A 255 2.18 2.71 -6.31
CA ALA A 255 1.80 3.73 -5.34
C ALA A 255 0.88 4.78 -5.97
N LEU A 256 -0.15 5.16 -5.21
CA LEU A 256 -1.17 6.13 -5.60
C LEU A 256 -1.40 7.13 -4.46
N GLY A 257 -1.36 8.41 -4.75
CA GLY A 257 -1.88 9.44 -3.85
C GLY A 257 -3.41 9.37 -3.75
N SER A 258 -3.95 9.54 -2.56
CA SER A 258 -5.40 9.67 -2.38
C SER A 258 -5.80 11.13 -2.30
N ARG A 259 -6.92 11.52 -2.91
CA ARG A 259 -7.44 12.89 -2.81
C ARG A 259 -7.96 13.17 -1.40
N GLY A 260 -7.21 13.95 -0.63
CA GLY A 260 -7.64 14.46 0.67
C GLY A 260 -8.15 15.90 0.53
N HIS A 261 -9.47 16.12 0.42
CA HIS A 261 -10.04 17.45 0.57
C HIS A 261 -10.40 17.65 2.05
N GLY A 262 -9.57 18.39 2.79
CA GLY A 262 -9.91 18.80 4.15
C GLY A 262 -8.75 18.70 5.16
N PRO A 263 -8.92 19.25 6.38
CA PRO A 263 -7.88 19.29 7.42
C PRO A 263 -7.63 17.94 8.10
N LEU A 264 -8.37 16.90 7.73
CA LEU A 264 -8.25 15.56 8.29
C LEU A 264 -7.24 14.75 7.45
N ARG A 265 -6.13 14.36 8.08
CA ARG A 265 -5.11 13.44 7.53
C ARG A 265 -5.66 12.00 7.46
N ARG A 266 -6.73 11.79 6.67
CA ARG A 266 -7.36 10.47 6.52
C ARG A 266 -7.43 10.11 5.04
N LEU A 267 -7.21 8.85 4.73
CA LEU A 267 -7.27 8.35 3.38
C LEU A 267 -8.70 8.43 2.82
N LEU A 268 -8.86 9.11 1.69
CA LEU A 268 -10.10 9.18 0.92
C LEU A 268 -9.80 8.77 -0.52
N LEU A 269 -10.42 7.70 -0.98
CA LEU A 269 -10.21 7.22 -2.34
C LEU A 269 -10.84 8.17 -3.36
N GLY A 270 -10.01 8.66 -4.31
CA GLY A 270 -10.48 9.34 -5.50
C GLY A 270 -11.12 8.35 -6.50
N SER A 271 -11.75 8.87 -7.55
CA SER A 271 -12.38 8.04 -8.59
C SER A 271 -11.39 7.09 -9.27
N VAL A 272 -10.19 7.56 -9.64
CA VAL A 272 -9.14 6.75 -10.26
C VAL A 272 -8.63 5.70 -9.29
N SER A 273 -8.16 6.10 -8.09
CA SER A 273 -7.62 5.15 -7.11
C SER A 273 -8.63 4.10 -6.68
N ALA A 274 -9.92 4.45 -6.51
CA ALA A 274 -10.98 3.50 -6.19
C ALA A 274 -11.19 2.43 -7.29
N HIS A 275 -11.01 2.80 -8.56
CA HIS A 275 -11.13 1.84 -9.68
C HIS A 275 -9.86 1.01 -9.83
N VAL A 276 -8.68 1.61 -9.70
CA VAL A 276 -7.39 0.90 -9.77
C VAL A 276 -7.30 -0.17 -8.67
N VAL A 277 -7.72 0.14 -7.43
CA VAL A 277 -7.78 -0.84 -6.31
C VAL A 277 -8.55 -2.11 -6.66
N ARG A 278 -9.56 -2.00 -7.52
CA ARG A 278 -10.41 -3.14 -7.91
C ARG A 278 -9.83 -4.00 -9.02
N HIS A 279 -8.88 -3.49 -9.79
CA HIS A 279 -8.48 -4.12 -11.05
C HIS A 279 -6.97 -4.32 -11.22
N ALA A 280 -6.13 -3.67 -10.40
CA ALA A 280 -4.68 -3.79 -10.49
C ALA A 280 -4.21 -5.24 -10.31
N ALA A 281 -3.18 -5.62 -11.05
CA ALA A 281 -2.55 -6.92 -11.01
C ALA A 281 -1.46 -7.05 -9.93
N CYS A 282 -0.88 -5.91 -9.50
CA CYS A 282 0.15 -5.86 -8.45
C CYS A 282 -0.42 -5.30 -7.14
N PRO A 283 0.31 -5.41 -6.01
CA PRO A 283 0.06 -4.70 -4.77
C PRO A 283 -0.09 -3.19 -4.98
N LEU A 284 -0.95 -2.56 -4.18
CA LEU A 284 -1.20 -1.13 -4.25
C LEU A 284 -0.87 -0.45 -2.92
N LEU A 285 -0.05 0.58 -2.95
CA LEU A 285 0.21 1.48 -1.83
C LEU A 285 -0.61 2.75 -2.00
N LEU A 286 -1.54 2.99 -1.09
CA LEU A 286 -2.43 4.14 -1.09
C LEU A 286 -2.02 5.09 0.03
N LEU A 287 -1.72 6.33 -0.32
CA LEU A 287 -1.22 7.32 0.62
C LEU A 287 -2.25 8.40 0.88
N ALA A 288 -2.54 8.64 2.17
CA ALA A 288 -3.30 9.80 2.59
C ALA A 288 -2.45 11.08 2.45
N HIS A 289 -3.11 12.23 2.37
CA HIS A 289 -2.41 13.52 2.38
C HIS A 289 -1.55 13.65 3.65
N GLY A 290 -0.25 13.85 3.47
CA GLY A 290 0.72 13.96 4.58
C GLY A 290 1.02 12.64 5.32
N ALA A 291 0.70 11.49 4.73
CA ALA A 291 1.17 10.20 5.23
C ALA A 291 2.69 10.10 5.04
N GLU A 292 3.38 9.68 6.08
CA GLU A 292 4.80 9.33 6.02
C GLU A 292 4.94 7.81 5.97
N VAL A 293 5.86 7.31 5.17
CA VAL A 293 6.24 5.89 5.15
C VAL A 293 7.68 5.74 5.62
N PRO A 294 8.06 4.57 6.16
CA PRO A 294 9.44 4.30 6.56
C PRO A 294 10.40 4.53 5.40
N ALA A 295 11.62 4.95 5.74
CA ALA A 295 12.72 4.98 4.76
C ALA A 295 13.47 3.65 4.81
N ALA A 296 13.78 3.08 3.65
CA ALA A 296 14.82 2.06 3.56
C ALA A 296 16.16 2.74 3.86
N ASP A 297 16.82 2.34 4.94
CA ASP A 297 18.11 2.91 5.28
C ASP A 297 19.17 2.48 4.27
N ALA A 298 20.08 3.41 3.96
CA ALA A 298 21.18 3.17 3.06
C ALA A 298 22.04 2.01 3.59
N VAL A 299 22.26 0.99 2.76
CA VAL A 299 23.29 -0.01 3.00
C VAL A 299 24.58 0.73 3.37
N PRO A 300 25.21 0.48 4.52
CA PRO A 300 26.47 1.12 4.87
C PRO A 300 27.47 0.82 3.76
N ALA A 301 28.05 1.85 3.15
CA ALA A 301 29.16 1.68 2.23
C ALA A 301 30.21 0.82 2.94
N GLU A 302 30.55 -0.33 2.36
CA GLU A 302 31.65 -1.17 2.83
C GLU A 302 32.84 -0.26 3.10
N ARG A 303 33.31 -0.26 4.35
CA ARG A 303 34.53 0.44 4.70
C ARG A 303 35.62 -0.22 3.88
N GLU A 304 36.06 0.46 2.80
CA GLU A 304 37.28 0.10 2.12
C GLU A 304 38.38 0.01 3.19
N GLY A 305 38.93 -1.19 3.30
CA GLY A 305 39.93 -1.51 4.28
C GLY A 305 41.12 -0.56 4.17
N ALA A 306 41.33 0.22 5.21
CA ALA A 306 42.62 0.82 5.45
C ALA A 306 43.61 -0.32 5.77
N GLY A 307 44.20 -0.85 4.73
CA GLY A 307 45.41 -1.64 4.84
C GLY A 307 46.61 -0.69 4.83
N ALA A 308 47.30 -0.62 5.91
CA ALA A 308 48.70 -0.20 5.98
C ALA A 308 49.49 -1.27 6.69
#